data_3484d3ee70991413da498ad07f2df541
#
_entry.id   3484d3ee70991413da498ad07f2df541
#
_cell.length_a   1.000
_cell.length_b   1.000
_cell.length_c   1.000
_cell.angle_alpha   90.00
_cell.angle_beta   90.00
_cell.angle_gamma   90.00
#
_symmetry.space_group_name_H-M   'P 1'
#
loop_
_entity.id
_entity.type
_entity.pdbx_description
1 polymer ?
#
loop_
_entity_poly.entity_id
_entity_poly.type
_entity_poly.pdbx_seq_one_letter_code
_entity_poly.pdbx_strand_id
1 'polypeptide(L)'
;MTQPPAPFHHPSLSYEVFPPNTQVGAERLTHTLNDLAELKPDFISVTCSNRQPNIEETTLKVANHVQNTLHIPTIAHLPAMYLSKERVAASLDSLDQLGIRRVLALRGDILEGLEPVGDFSYAEELIHFIKERKPHFDITAACYPEVHPDAPNAVADIRFLKRKVDAGVDRLITQLFFDNDCFYHFQEKCALANIEVPILAGIMPIVNRNQALRLL
;
A
#
# COMPACT_ATOMS: atom_id res chain seq x y z
N MET A 1 2.97 12.13 29.56
CA MET A 1 1.60 12.03 29.07
C MET A 1 1.55 12.77 27.75
N THR A 2 1.65 12.07 26.64
CA THR A 2 1.50 12.63 25.30
C THR A 2 0.01 12.82 25.03
N GLN A 3 -0.40 14.04 24.68
CA GLN A 3 -1.77 14.31 24.27
C GLN A 3 -2.14 13.40 23.08
N PRO A 4 -3.34 12.79 23.08
CA PRO A 4 -3.82 12.07 21.89
C PRO A 4 -3.83 13.03 20.69
N PRO A 5 -3.53 12.53 19.47
CA PRO A 5 -3.60 13.37 18.28
C PRO A 5 -4.99 14.01 18.17
N ALA A 6 -5.02 15.28 17.80
CA ALA A 6 -6.28 16.00 17.62
C ALA A 6 -7.18 15.25 16.65
N PRO A 7 -8.49 15.15 16.91
CA PRO A 7 -9.41 14.47 16.01
C PRO A 7 -9.35 15.13 14.63
N PHE A 8 -9.20 14.32 13.58
CA PHE A 8 -9.23 14.79 12.20
C PHE A 8 -10.56 15.52 11.96
N HIS A 9 -10.49 16.80 11.60
CA HIS A 9 -11.69 17.61 11.36
C HIS A 9 -12.43 17.23 10.06
N HIS A 10 -11.85 16.40 9.21
CA HIS A 10 -12.46 15.82 8.01
C HIS A 10 -11.84 14.44 7.72
N PRO A 11 -12.58 13.51 7.10
CA PRO A 11 -12.03 12.22 6.68
C PRO A 11 -10.94 12.42 5.64
N SER A 12 -9.86 11.66 5.77
CA SER A 12 -8.78 11.63 4.78
C SER A 12 -9.28 11.03 3.47
N LEU A 13 -8.98 11.69 2.34
CA LEU A 13 -9.32 11.24 1.00
C LEU A 13 -8.04 10.88 0.24
N SER A 14 -8.00 9.68 -0.32
CA SER A 14 -6.87 9.24 -1.16
C SER A 14 -7.38 8.41 -2.34
N TYR A 15 -6.53 8.31 -3.35
CA TYR A 15 -6.79 7.49 -4.54
C TYR A 15 -5.66 6.52 -4.78
N GLU A 16 -5.99 5.37 -5.34
CA GLU A 16 -5.02 4.41 -5.84
C GLU A 16 -5.04 4.39 -7.35
N VAL A 17 -3.86 4.46 -7.97
CA VAL A 17 -3.71 4.46 -9.42
C VAL A 17 -2.77 3.36 -9.89
N PHE A 18 -3.04 2.87 -11.09
CA PHE A 18 -2.31 1.77 -11.71
C PHE A 18 -1.44 2.29 -12.85
N PRO A 19 -0.10 2.08 -12.79
CA PRO A 19 0.78 2.44 -13.89
C PRO A 19 0.37 1.74 -15.19
N PRO A 20 0.28 2.45 -16.31
CA PRO A 20 -0.17 1.90 -17.57
C PRO A 20 0.95 1.14 -18.29
N ASN A 21 0.55 0.18 -19.15
CA ASN A 21 1.46 -0.63 -19.97
C ASN A 21 1.58 -0.14 -21.42
N THR A 22 0.83 0.92 -21.75
CA THR A 22 0.78 1.47 -23.12
C THR A 22 0.88 2.98 -23.10
N GLN A 23 1.35 3.57 -24.19
CA GLN A 23 1.44 5.03 -24.36
C GLN A 23 0.05 5.69 -24.23
N VAL A 24 -0.98 5.12 -24.86
CA VAL A 24 -2.36 5.63 -24.77
C VAL A 24 -2.88 5.56 -23.34
N GLY A 25 -2.52 4.49 -22.60
CA GLY A 25 -2.82 4.37 -21.18
C GLY A 25 -2.13 5.45 -20.36
N ALA A 26 -0.87 5.79 -20.67
CA ALA A 26 -0.12 6.85 -20.00
C ALA A 26 -0.77 8.24 -20.18
N GLU A 27 -1.19 8.55 -21.37
CA GLU A 27 -1.91 9.80 -21.68
C GLU A 27 -3.24 9.88 -20.91
N ARG A 28 -4.02 8.79 -20.91
CA ARG A 28 -5.26 8.71 -20.13
C ARG A 28 -5.01 8.87 -18.63
N LEU A 29 -3.99 8.19 -18.07
CA LEU A 29 -3.65 8.32 -16.66
C LEU A 29 -3.27 9.76 -16.32
N THR A 30 -2.52 10.45 -17.18
CA THR A 30 -2.14 11.85 -16.97
C THR A 30 -3.38 12.75 -16.86
N HIS A 31 -4.37 12.58 -17.75
CA HIS A 31 -5.63 13.31 -17.65
C HIS A 31 -6.37 12.99 -16.34
N THR A 32 -6.52 11.70 -16.01
CA THR A 32 -7.16 11.28 -14.78
C THR A 32 -6.47 11.86 -13.53
N LEU A 33 -5.14 11.89 -13.51
CA LEU A 33 -4.37 12.44 -12.39
C LEU A 33 -4.61 13.96 -12.23
N ASN A 34 -4.74 14.69 -13.33
CA ASN A 34 -5.09 16.12 -13.29
C ASN A 34 -6.50 16.33 -12.71
N ASP A 35 -7.48 15.52 -13.15
CA ASP A 35 -8.85 15.59 -12.64
C ASP A 35 -8.89 15.23 -11.13
N LEU A 36 -8.14 14.21 -10.70
CA LEU A 36 -8.03 13.83 -9.29
C LEU A 36 -7.35 14.91 -8.44
N ALA A 37 -6.38 15.63 -9.01
CA ALA A 37 -5.68 16.72 -8.32
C ALA A 37 -6.63 17.87 -7.94
N GLU A 38 -7.66 18.14 -8.77
CA GLU A 38 -8.68 19.16 -8.46
C GLU A 38 -9.49 18.82 -7.21
N LEU A 39 -9.60 17.52 -6.87
CA LEU A 39 -10.30 17.05 -5.67
C LEU A 39 -9.45 17.18 -4.38
N LYS A 40 -8.19 17.62 -4.49
CA LYS A 40 -7.25 17.86 -3.39
C LYS A 40 -7.11 16.66 -2.44
N PRO A 41 -6.75 15.48 -2.93
CA PRO A 41 -6.56 14.32 -2.07
C PRO A 41 -5.37 14.53 -1.11
N ASP A 42 -5.43 13.89 0.05
CA ASP A 42 -4.35 13.92 1.03
C ASP A 42 -3.10 13.17 0.52
N PHE A 43 -3.30 12.17 -0.33
CA PHE A 43 -2.25 11.48 -1.07
C PHE A 43 -2.81 10.65 -2.24
N ILE A 44 -1.91 10.23 -3.13
CA ILE A 44 -2.21 9.22 -4.16
C ILE A 44 -1.23 8.06 -3.99
N SER A 45 -1.74 6.82 -3.94
CA SER A 45 -0.91 5.63 -3.99
C SER A 45 -0.74 5.11 -5.41
N VAL A 46 0.47 4.67 -5.73
CA VAL A 46 0.84 4.17 -7.05
C VAL A 46 1.18 2.69 -6.94
N THR A 47 0.37 1.85 -7.58
CA THR A 47 0.56 0.40 -7.53
C THR A 47 1.84 -0.03 -8.24
N CYS A 48 2.34 -1.19 -7.83
CA CYS A 48 3.46 -1.86 -8.46
C CYS A 48 3.04 -3.30 -8.77
N SER A 49 3.03 -3.69 -10.05
CA SER A 49 2.60 -5.04 -10.44
C SER A 49 3.81 -5.99 -10.57
N ASN A 50 3.86 -7.10 -9.87
CA ASN A 50 4.92 -8.11 -9.95
C ASN A 50 5.03 -8.80 -11.32
N ARG A 51 4.10 -8.52 -12.24
CA ARG A 51 4.02 -9.21 -13.54
C ARG A 51 4.92 -8.62 -14.64
N GLN A 52 5.67 -7.56 -14.34
CA GLN A 52 6.50 -6.89 -15.34
C GLN A 52 7.93 -6.68 -14.86
N PRO A 53 8.95 -7.00 -15.67
CA PRO A 53 10.36 -6.88 -15.29
C PRO A 53 10.86 -5.43 -15.06
N ASN A 54 10.15 -4.42 -15.58
CA ASN A 54 10.52 -3.00 -15.49
C ASN A 54 9.55 -2.16 -14.64
N ILE A 55 8.95 -2.80 -13.69
CA ILE A 55 7.88 -2.25 -12.87
C ILE A 55 8.32 -1.05 -12.05
N GLU A 56 9.55 -1.14 -11.52
CA GLU A 56 10.16 -0.09 -10.73
C GLU A 56 10.20 1.21 -11.53
N GLU A 57 10.59 1.15 -12.79
CA GLU A 57 10.70 2.33 -13.65
C GLU A 57 9.33 2.97 -13.93
N THR A 58 8.29 2.16 -14.20
CA THR A 58 6.95 2.70 -14.52
C THR A 58 6.27 3.25 -13.27
N THR A 59 6.36 2.54 -12.14
CA THR A 59 5.85 3.02 -10.85
C THR A 59 6.57 4.30 -10.42
N LEU A 60 7.91 4.34 -10.52
CA LEU A 60 8.70 5.53 -10.21
C LEU A 60 8.35 6.73 -11.08
N LYS A 61 8.12 6.54 -12.39
CA LYS A 61 7.70 7.63 -13.30
C LYS A 61 6.36 8.23 -12.88
N VAL A 62 5.36 7.39 -12.61
CA VAL A 62 4.03 7.85 -12.17
C VAL A 62 4.13 8.51 -10.78
N ALA A 63 4.83 7.87 -9.84
CA ALA A 63 5.02 8.41 -8.49
C ALA A 63 5.74 9.77 -8.52
N ASN A 64 6.79 9.91 -9.34
CA ASN A 64 7.49 11.17 -9.53
C ASN A 64 6.57 12.27 -10.11
N HIS A 65 5.74 11.93 -11.09
CA HIS A 65 4.78 12.88 -11.65
C HIS A 65 3.77 13.36 -10.59
N VAL A 66 3.20 12.44 -9.81
CA VAL A 66 2.27 12.79 -8.73
C VAL A 66 2.95 13.66 -7.66
N GLN A 67 4.14 13.25 -7.19
CA GLN A 67 4.85 13.94 -6.11
C GLN A 67 5.40 15.31 -6.55
N ASN A 68 6.07 15.36 -7.69
CA ASN A 68 6.92 16.51 -8.06
C ASN A 68 6.30 17.42 -9.13
N THR A 69 5.30 16.93 -9.91
CA THR A 69 4.59 17.76 -10.90
C THR A 69 3.25 18.23 -10.36
N LEU A 70 2.47 17.30 -9.76
CA LEU A 70 1.14 17.64 -9.21
C LEU A 70 1.22 18.12 -7.75
N HIS A 71 2.37 17.96 -7.09
CA HIS A 71 2.61 18.32 -5.69
C HIS A 71 1.65 17.63 -4.71
N ILE A 72 1.26 16.39 -5.02
CA ILE A 72 0.40 15.55 -4.18
C ILE A 72 1.29 14.54 -3.47
N PRO A 73 1.20 14.39 -2.13
CA PRO A 73 1.94 13.36 -1.41
C PRO A 73 1.71 11.98 -2.00
N THR A 74 2.79 11.20 -2.21
CA THR A 74 2.72 9.92 -2.93
C THR A 74 3.11 8.77 -2.03
N ILE A 75 2.38 7.65 -2.10
CA ILE A 75 2.76 6.36 -1.54
C ILE A 75 3.11 5.42 -2.70
N ALA A 76 4.35 4.91 -2.74
CA ALA A 76 4.76 3.92 -3.72
C ALA A 76 4.54 2.50 -3.19
N HIS A 77 3.88 1.63 -3.96
CA HIS A 77 3.79 0.21 -3.60
C HIS A 77 5.13 -0.48 -3.81
N LEU A 78 5.53 -1.30 -2.86
CA LEU A 78 6.79 -2.05 -2.89
C LEU A 78 6.54 -3.53 -2.57
N PRO A 79 6.18 -4.35 -3.57
CA PRO A 79 6.07 -5.80 -3.42
C PRO A 79 7.45 -6.45 -3.53
N ALA A 80 7.87 -7.22 -2.51
CA ALA A 80 9.26 -7.66 -2.38
C ALA A 80 9.52 -9.15 -2.68
N MET A 81 8.51 -10.00 -2.82
CA MET A 81 8.69 -11.45 -2.98
C MET A 81 9.68 -11.85 -4.10
N TYR A 82 9.71 -11.07 -5.18
CA TYR A 82 10.57 -11.32 -6.35
C TYR A 82 11.74 -10.34 -6.47
N LEU A 83 12.06 -9.63 -5.37
CA LEU A 83 13.16 -8.69 -5.32
C LEU A 83 14.22 -9.17 -4.33
N SER A 84 15.51 -9.00 -4.70
CA SER A 84 16.58 -9.15 -3.73
C SER A 84 16.69 -7.94 -2.82
N LYS A 85 17.38 -8.08 -1.70
CA LYS A 85 17.66 -6.97 -0.78
C LYS A 85 18.36 -5.81 -1.46
N GLU A 86 19.26 -6.08 -2.40
CA GLU A 86 19.97 -5.07 -3.18
C GLU A 86 19.01 -4.29 -4.08
N ARG A 87 18.07 -4.97 -4.73
CA ARG A 87 17.06 -4.32 -5.58
C ARG A 87 16.10 -3.47 -4.76
N VAL A 88 15.61 -3.99 -3.64
CA VAL A 88 14.77 -3.21 -2.71
C VAL A 88 15.53 -1.98 -2.22
N ALA A 89 16.79 -2.12 -1.85
CA ALA A 89 17.63 -1.00 -1.44
C ALA A 89 17.77 0.07 -2.54
N ALA A 90 18.02 -0.35 -3.79
CA ALA A 90 18.11 0.56 -4.93
C ALA A 90 16.80 1.28 -5.21
N SER A 91 15.65 0.57 -5.08
CA SER A 91 14.32 1.18 -5.22
C SER A 91 14.06 2.23 -4.14
N LEU A 92 14.42 1.94 -2.87
CA LEU A 92 14.30 2.90 -1.76
C LEU A 92 15.20 4.12 -1.98
N ASP A 93 16.43 3.92 -2.47
CA ASP A 93 17.34 5.02 -2.77
C ASP A 93 16.79 5.90 -3.91
N SER A 94 16.21 5.32 -4.95
CA SER A 94 15.56 6.03 -6.05
C SER A 94 14.34 6.83 -5.59
N LEU A 95 13.49 6.24 -4.74
CA LEU A 95 12.34 6.93 -4.14
C LEU A 95 12.79 8.12 -3.27
N ASP A 96 13.79 7.92 -2.42
CA ASP A 96 14.33 8.98 -1.53
C ASP A 96 14.91 10.15 -2.33
N GLN A 97 15.64 9.88 -3.42
CA GLN A 97 16.17 10.90 -4.34
C GLN A 97 15.05 11.73 -4.98
N LEU A 98 13.88 11.15 -5.21
CA LEU A 98 12.70 11.83 -5.72
C LEU A 98 11.88 12.54 -4.62
N GLY A 99 12.32 12.47 -3.36
CA GLY A 99 11.59 13.02 -2.22
C GLY A 99 10.35 12.20 -1.82
N ILE A 100 10.19 10.98 -2.35
CA ILE A 100 9.10 10.06 -2.05
C ILE A 100 9.54 9.18 -0.88
N ARG A 101 9.00 9.44 0.30
CA ARG A 101 9.38 8.76 1.55
C ARG A 101 8.25 7.96 2.18
N ARG A 102 7.22 7.65 1.39
CA ARG A 102 6.07 6.86 1.82
C ARG A 102 5.97 5.63 0.93
N VAL A 103 5.90 4.46 1.54
CA VAL A 103 5.79 3.19 0.84
C VAL A 103 4.67 2.33 1.41
N LEU A 104 3.99 1.58 0.54
CA LEU A 104 3.14 0.47 0.95
C LEU A 104 3.97 -0.80 0.82
N ALA A 105 4.39 -1.33 1.96
CA ALA A 105 5.20 -2.54 2.04
C ALA A 105 4.33 -3.78 1.87
N LEU A 106 4.58 -4.56 0.83
CA LEU A 106 3.80 -5.74 0.46
C LEU A 106 4.73 -6.95 0.31
N ARG A 107 4.23 -8.12 0.67
CA ARG A 107 4.86 -9.38 0.26
C ARG A 107 4.85 -9.47 -1.27
N GLY A 108 3.74 -9.19 -1.86
CA GLY A 108 3.41 -9.46 -3.25
C GLY A 108 2.64 -10.78 -3.41
N ASP A 109 1.98 -10.94 -4.57
CA ASP A 109 1.22 -12.13 -4.91
C ASP A 109 2.13 -13.24 -5.41
N ILE A 110 1.76 -14.49 -5.14
CA ILE A 110 2.41 -15.66 -5.73
C ILE A 110 2.03 -15.73 -7.21
N LEU A 111 3.03 -15.75 -8.08
CA LEU A 111 2.85 -15.83 -9.52
C LEU A 111 3.18 -17.23 -10.01
N GLU A 112 2.27 -17.81 -10.77
CA GLU A 112 2.48 -19.12 -11.38
C GLU A 112 3.70 -19.10 -12.33
N GLY A 113 4.59 -20.07 -12.15
CA GLY A 113 5.80 -20.21 -12.98
C GLY A 113 6.96 -19.28 -12.61
N LEU A 114 6.85 -18.51 -11.53
CA LEU A 114 7.95 -17.71 -11.01
C LEU A 114 8.33 -18.17 -9.59
N GLU A 115 9.62 -18.38 -9.39
CA GLU A 115 10.15 -18.72 -8.08
C GLU A 115 10.48 -17.44 -7.30
N PRO A 116 10.04 -17.33 -6.02
CA PRO A 116 10.44 -16.23 -5.14
C PRO A 116 11.96 -16.16 -5.00
N VAL A 117 12.50 -14.94 -4.87
CA VAL A 117 13.95 -14.76 -4.62
C VAL A 117 14.37 -15.32 -3.24
N GLY A 118 13.44 -15.28 -2.27
CA GLY A 118 13.64 -15.83 -0.94
C GLY A 118 14.22 -14.86 0.09
N ASP A 119 14.55 -13.64 -0.31
CA ASP A 119 15.04 -12.59 0.62
C ASP A 119 13.94 -12.01 1.49
N PHE A 120 12.69 -12.04 1.01
CA PHE A 120 11.50 -11.54 1.70
C PHE A 120 10.34 -12.53 1.49
N SER A 121 10.06 -13.35 2.50
CA SER A 121 8.93 -14.28 2.51
C SER A 121 7.64 -13.63 3.05
N TYR A 122 7.80 -12.60 3.89
CA TYR A 122 6.71 -11.88 4.55
C TYR A 122 6.93 -10.37 4.51
N ALA A 123 5.83 -9.60 4.52
CA ALA A 123 5.90 -8.15 4.55
C ALA A 123 6.61 -7.60 5.80
N GLU A 124 6.56 -8.31 6.92
CA GLU A 124 7.26 -7.98 8.17
C GLU A 124 8.79 -7.87 7.96
N GLU A 125 9.39 -8.79 7.21
CA GLU A 125 10.82 -8.78 6.91
C GLU A 125 11.21 -7.57 6.05
N LEU A 126 10.37 -7.23 5.08
CA LEU A 126 10.54 -6.01 4.28
C LEU A 126 10.45 -4.74 5.14
N ILE A 127 9.47 -4.68 6.05
CA ILE A 127 9.27 -3.53 6.95
C ILE A 127 10.51 -3.33 7.82
N HIS A 128 11.04 -4.39 8.44
CA HIS A 128 12.28 -4.34 9.21
C HIS A 128 13.45 -3.82 8.36
N PHE A 129 13.64 -4.38 7.17
CA PHE A 129 14.69 -3.97 6.26
C PHE A 129 14.59 -2.48 5.87
N ILE A 130 13.38 -1.99 5.61
CA ILE A 130 13.16 -0.57 5.29
C ILE A 130 13.51 0.30 6.50
N LYS A 131 13.03 -0.02 7.70
CA LYS A 131 13.29 0.76 8.92
C LYS A 131 14.76 0.78 9.32
N GLU A 132 15.49 -0.32 9.13
CA GLU A 132 16.94 -0.36 9.36
C GLU A 132 17.70 0.54 8.36
N ARG A 133 17.33 0.50 7.08
CA ARG A 133 18.05 1.20 6.03
C ARG A 133 17.64 2.67 5.86
N LYS A 134 16.35 2.94 6.02
CA LYS A 134 15.70 4.25 5.82
C LYS A 134 14.71 4.54 6.95
N PRO A 135 15.19 4.78 8.18
CA PRO A 135 14.31 4.95 9.35
C PRO A 135 13.34 6.13 9.23
N HIS A 136 13.57 7.05 8.31
CA HIS A 136 12.73 8.21 8.04
C HIS A 136 11.57 7.91 7.06
N PHE A 137 11.49 6.70 6.51
CA PHE A 137 10.37 6.32 5.65
C PHE A 137 9.11 6.05 6.48
N ASP A 138 7.99 6.58 6.00
CA ASP A 138 6.64 6.31 6.48
C ASP A 138 6.13 5.03 5.79
N ILE A 139 5.83 4.00 6.57
CA ILE A 139 5.46 2.68 6.07
C ILE A 139 3.96 2.44 6.26
N THR A 140 3.27 2.23 5.16
CA THR A 140 1.92 1.70 5.13
C THR A 140 1.99 0.18 4.94
N ALA A 141 1.08 -0.57 5.59
CA ALA A 141 0.93 -2.00 5.36
C ALA A 141 -0.54 -2.38 5.11
N ALA A 142 -0.75 -3.43 4.33
CA ALA A 142 -2.09 -3.95 4.07
C ALA A 142 -2.63 -4.73 5.27
N CYS A 143 -3.95 -4.61 5.50
CA CYS A 143 -4.71 -5.39 6.48
C CYS A 143 -6.05 -5.85 5.87
N TYR A 144 -6.70 -6.81 6.50
CA TYR A 144 -7.87 -7.49 5.96
C TYR A 144 -9.01 -7.45 6.98
N PRO A 145 -10.10 -6.68 6.73
CA PRO A 145 -11.26 -6.65 7.63
C PRO A 145 -11.91 -8.02 7.81
N GLU A 146 -11.94 -8.82 6.74
CA GLU A 146 -12.47 -10.18 6.79
C GLU A 146 -11.45 -11.15 7.41
N VAL A 147 -10.57 -11.71 6.73
CA VAL A 147 -9.39 -12.47 7.20
C VAL A 147 -8.50 -12.68 5.98
N HIS A 148 -7.19 -12.58 6.13
CA HIS A 148 -6.29 -12.88 5.02
C HIS A 148 -6.49 -14.32 4.51
N PRO A 149 -6.62 -14.56 3.20
CA PRO A 149 -6.86 -15.91 2.65
C PRO A 149 -5.84 -16.96 3.09
N ASP A 150 -4.57 -16.56 3.24
CA ASP A 150 -3.48 -17.45 3.66
C ASP A 150 -3.40 -17.61 5.20
N ALA A 151 -4.21 -16.88 5.98
CA ALA A 151 -4.19 -17.01 7.44
C ALA A 151 -5.01 -18.23 7.87
N PRO A 152 -4.52 -19.04 8.83
CA PRO A 152 -5.24 -20.22 9.31
C PRO A 152 -6.59 -19.87 9.98
N ASN A 153 -6.68 -18.70 10.58
CA ASN A 153 -7.87 -18.17 11.24
C ASN A 153 -7.67 -16.69 11.62
N ALA A 154 -8.75 -16.04 12.07
CA ALA A 154 -8.75 -14.64 12.47
C ALA A 154 -7.77 -14.30 13.60
N VAL A 155 -7.52 -15.22 14.54
CA VAL A 155 -6.56 -15.00 15.63
C VAL A 155 -5.12 -14.98 15.12
N ALA A 156 -4.79 -15.87 14.19
CA ALA A 156 -3.47 -15.87 13.56
C ALA A 156 -3.27 -14.61 12.71
N ASP A 157 -4.29 -14.21 11.95
CA ASP A 157 -4.25 -13.03 11.09
C ASP A 157 -3.96 -11.76 11.90
N ILE A 158 -4.70 -11.53 12.99
CA ILE A 158 -4.49 -10.36 13.86
C ILE A 158 -3.11 -10.38 14.55
N ARG A 159 -2.57 -11.55 14.88
CA ARG A 159 -1.20 -11.69 15.41
C ARG A 159 -0.15 -11.37 14.36
N PHE A 160 -0.36 -11.79 13.11
CA PHE A 160 0.53 -11.43 11.99
C PHE A 160 0.48 -9.93 11.71
N LEU A 161 -0.71 -9.32 11.78
CA LEU A 161 -0.87 -7.88 11.65
C LEU A 161 -0.14 -7.13 12.77
N LYS A 162 -0.28 -7.58 14.02
CA LYS A 162 0.44 -6.99 15.16
C LYS A 162 1.96 -7.02 14.96
N ARG A 163 2.52 -8.14 14.49
CA ARG A 163 3.96 -8.23 14.20
C ARG A 163 4.39 -7.24 13.12
N LYS A 164 3.59 -7.04 12.06
CA LYS A 164 3.88 -6.00 11.05
C LYS A 164 3.90 -4.61 11.68
N VAL A 165 2.94 -4.31 12.55
CA VAL A 165 2.88 -3.02 13.26
C VAL A 165 4.08 -2.84 14.17
N ASP A 166 4.45 -3.87 14.94
CA ASP A 166 5.62 -3.84 15.83
C ASP A 166 6.95 -3.73 15.06
N ALA A 167 6.99 -4.17 13.81
CA ALA A 167 8.14 -4.00 12.92
C ALA A 167 8.34 -2.55 12.44
N GLY A 168 7.38 -1.66 12.69
CA GLY A 168 7.51 -0.23 12.40
C GLY A 168 6.56 0.33 11.34
N VAL A 169 5.34 -0.23 11.23
CA VAL A 169 4.29 0.33 10.39
C VAL A 169 3.74 1.60 11.00
N ASP A 170 3.58 2.64 10.20
CA ASP A 170 3.06 3.94 10.61
C ASP A 170 1.54 4.07 10.38
N ARG A 171 0.97 3.29 9.43
CA ARG A 171 -0.48 3.20 9.16
C ARG A 171 -0.85 1.92 8.45
N LEU A 172 -2.13 1.57 8.50
CA LEU A 172 -2.71 0.44 7.79
C LEU A 172 -3.66 0.90 6.70
N ILE A 173 -3.75 0.14 5.60
CA ILE A 173 -4.80 0.28 4.60
C ILE A 173 -5.51 -1.06 4.46
N THR A 174 -6.85 -1.06 4.48
CA THR A 174 -7.59 -2.31 4.36
C THR A 174 -7.65 -2.79 2.92
N GLN A 175 -7.73 -4.10 2.73
CA GLN A 175 -8.31 -4.66 1.52
C GLN A 175 -9.74 -4.15 1.40
N LEU A 176 -10.26 -4.06 0.16
CA LEU A 176 -11.64 -3.67 -0.06
C LEU A 176 -12.60 -4.60 0.69
N PHE A 177 -13.69 -4.06 1.17
CA PHE A 177 -14.78 -4.78 1.84
C PHE A 177 -16.11 -4.15 1.43
N PHE A 178 -17.20 -4.92 1.55
CA PHE A 178 -18.54 -4.48 1.17
C PHE A 178 -19.51 -4.46 2.36
N ASP A 179 -19.12 -5.09 3.47
CA ASP A 179 -19.87 -5.11 4.71
C ASP A 179 -19.14 -4.27 5.77
N ASN A 180 -19.78 -3.18 6.20
CA ASN A 180 -19.22 -2.29 7.21
C ASN A 180 -19.06 -2.98 8.57
N ASP A 181 -19.89 -3.98 8.91
CA ASP A 181 -19.76 -4.71 10.17
C ASP A 181 -18.43 -5.47 10.23
N CYS A 182 -17.94 -6.01 9.10
CA CYS A 182 -16.60 -6.60 9.02
C CYS A 182 -15.52 -5.58 9.42
N PHE A 183 -15.63 -4.34 8.94
CA PHE A 183 -14.67 -3.29 9.28
C PHE A 183 -14.76 -2.88 10.76
N TYR A 184 -15.94 -2.72 11.31
CA TYR A 184 -16.11 -2.38 12.74
C TYR A 184 -15.56 -3.49 13.64
N HIS A 185 -15.89 -4.75 13.38
CA HIS A 185 -15.33 -5.87 14.11
C HIS A 185 -13.81 -5.99 13.95
N PHE A 186 -13.27 -5.63 12.79
CA PHE A 186 -11.83 -5.59 12.58
C PHE A 186 -11.16 -4.51 13.46
N GLN A 187 -11.75 -3.30 13.56
CA GLN A 187 -11.23 -2.26 14.45
C GLN A 187 -11.24 -2.71 15.92
N GLU A 188 -12.30 -3.41 16.39
CA GLU A 188 -12.36 -3.99 17.74
C GLU A 188 -11.24 -5.02 17.96
N LYS A 189 -10.99 -5.91 16.99
CA LYS A 189 -9.87 -6.87 17.05
C LYS A 189 -8.52 -6.16 17.11
N CYS A 190 -8.33 -5.10 16.34
CA CYS A 190 -7.12 -4.27 16.39
C CYS A 190 -6.91 -3.66 17.77
N ALA A 191 -7.96 -3.07 18.36
CA ALA A 191 -7.89 -2.50 19.70
C ALA A 191 -7.54 -3.55 20.75
N LEU A 192 -8.17 -4.74 20.72
CA LEU A 192 -7.85 -5.86 21.61
C LEU A 192 -6.40 -6.36 21.47
N ALA A 193 -5.82 -6.22 20.26
CA ALA A 193 -4.44 -6.60 19.97
C ALA A 193 -3.42 -5.47 20.25
N ASN A 194 -3.85 -4.32 20.80
CA ASN A 194 -3.03 -3.11 20.97
C ASN A 194 -2.41 -2.62 19.64
N ILE A 195 -3.20 -2.62 18.59
CA ILE A 195 -2.86 -2.02 17.29
C ILE A 195 -3.51 -0.62 17.28
N GLU A 196 -2.68 0.42 17.44
CA GLU A 196 -3.15 1.81 17.62
C GLU A 196 -2.83 2.71 16.41
N VAL A 197 -2.16 2.18 15.38
CA VAL A 197 -1.84 2.95 14.16
C VAL A 197 -3.12 3.27 13.37
N PRO A 198 -3.18 4.40 12.66
CA PRO A 198 -4.33 4.76 11.83
C PRO A 198 -4.66 3.69 10.79
N ILE A 199 -5.96 3.43 10.61
CA ILE A 199 -6.48 2.46 9.63
C ILE A 199 -7.26 3.22 8.57
N LEU A 200 -6.81 3.13 7.32
CA LEU A 200 -7.49 3.68 6.15
C LEU A 200 -8.41 2.62 5.55
N ALA A 201 -9.67 2.97 5.33
CA ALA A 201 -10.62 2.08 4.67
C ALA A 201 -10.40 2.06 3.15
N GLY A 202 -10.04 0.91 2.61
CA GLY A 202 -9.96 0.69 1.16
C GLY A 202 -11.36 0.48 0.58
N ILE A 203 -11.77 1.36 -0.32
CA ILE A 203 -13.10 1.33 -0.95
C ILE A 203 -12.93 1.32 -2.46
N MET A 204 -13.65 0.45 -3.14
CA MET A 204 -13.70 0.43 -4.59
C MET A 204 -15.16 0.49 -5.07
N PRO A 205 -15.58 1.57 -5.75
CA PRO A 205 -16.91 1.66 -6.30
C PRO A 205 -17.10 0.67 -7.43
N ILE A 206 -18.14 -0.18 -7.33
CA ILE A 206 -18.52 -1.14 -8.37
C ILE A 206 -19.52 -0.46 -9.31
N VAL A 207 -19.08 -0.15 -10.53
CA VAL A 207 -19.88 0.62 -11.48
C VAL A 207 -20.56 -0.27 -12.55
N ASN A 208 -20.16 -1.54 -12.68
CA ASN A 208 -20.77 -2.45 -13.63
C ASN A 208 -20.57 -3.93 -13.24
N ARG A 209 -21.40 -4.81 -13.82
CA ARG A 209 -21.38 -6.25 -13.54
C ARG A 209 -20.03 -6.92 -13.87
N ASN A 210 -19.36 -6.51 -14.95
CA ASN A 210 -18.10 -7.12 -15.36
C ASN A 210 -16.97 -6.82 -14.37
N GLN A 211 -17.02 -5.64 -13.75
CA GLN A 211 -16.09 -5.30 -12.66
C GLN A 211 -16.36 -6.19 -11.43
N ALA A 212 -17.61 -6.38 -11.03
CA ALA A 212 -17.96 -7.28 -9.93
C ALA A 212 -17.49 -8.72 -10.18
N LEU A 213 -17.72 -9.27 -11.38
CA LEU A 213 -17.30 -10.63 -11.75
C LEU A 213 -15.78 -10.86 -11.80
N ARG A 214 -14.98 -9.80 -11.85
CA ARG A 214 -13.50 -9.92 -11.80
C ARG A 214 -12.97 -9.95 -10.37
N LEU A 215 -13.80 -9.65 -9.39
CA LEU A 215 -13.44 -9.63 -7.97
C LEU A 215 -13.87 -10.92 -7.26
N LEU A 216 -14.67 -11.76 -7.93
CA LEU A 216 -15.07 -13.09 -7.50
C LEU A 216 -14.10 -14.16 -8.02
#